data_21c3b66701d732647002a3c22b092e3d
#
_entry.id   21c3b66701d732647002a3c22b092e3d
#
_cell.length_a   1.000
_cell.length_b   1.000
_cell.length_c   1.000
_cell.angle_alpha   90.00
_cell.angle_beta   90.00
_cell.angle_gamma   90.00
#
_symmetry.space_group_name_H-M   'P 1'
#
loop_
_entity.id
_entity.type
_entity.pdbx_description
1 polymer ?
#
loop_
_entity_poly.entity_id
_entity_poly.type
_entity_poly.pdbx_seq_one_letter_code
_entity_poly.pdbx_strand_id
1 'polypeptide(L)'
;PRACLLLALTFLALGASAAGTREVRVGVYDNPPKLLLGNDGQASGILGDLLAEVAREEGWTLRPVACQWETCLAMLEAGDLDLLPDVAHTEERARRFAMHEVPALRSWSQVYTRPGLRLDSVLELDGQRVAVLAGSVQQTYLGEAAHDFGLDVDWVVVDSMDAALAATAAGEADAMATNHFFGAQFARERGLGETPILFDPSRLYYASARGANADLLRAIDLHLARWQRRADSPYFATLRKWGAPAAEPGLPRYVYWVFAGAGGLFLLA
;
A
#
# COMPACT_ATOMS: atom_id res chain seq x y z
N PRO A 1 -16.36 77.38 -21.33
CA PRO A 1 -15.51 76.22 -21.62
C PRO A 1 -15.85 75.08 -20.64
N ARG A 2 -16.43 74.02 -21.19
CA ARG A 2 -16.76 72.82 -20.40
C ARG A 2 -15.70 71.76 -20.65
N ALA A 3 -14.94 71.48 -19.63
CA ALA A 3 -13.94 70.39 -19.65
C ALA A 3 -14.69 69.05 -19.50
N CYS A 4 -14.62 68.20 -20.54
CA CYS A 4 -15.02 66.77 -20.46
C CYS A 4 -13.90 65.96 -19.82
N LEU A 5 -14.16 65.42 -18.64
CA LEU A 5 -13.29 64.46 -17.94
C LEU A 5 -13.62 63.08 -18.49
N LEU A 6 -12.74 62.54 -19.33
CA LEU A 6 -12.81 61.14 -19.77
C LEU A 6 -12.16 60.23 -18.70
N LEU A 7 -12.98 59.48 -17.96
CA LEU A 7 -12.54 58.42 -17.04
C LEU A 7 -12.21 57.19 -17.89
N ALA A 8 -10.91 56.90 -18.06
CA ALA A 8 -10.46 55.66 -18.64
C ALA A 8 -10.53 54.54 -17.56
N LEU A 9 -11.54 53.67 -17.63
CA LEU A 9 -11.58 52.43 -16.86
C LEU A 9 -10.60 51.44 -17.49
N THR A 10 -9.43 51.28 -16.89
CA THR A 10 -8.53 50.19 -17.19
C THR A 10 -9.07 48.92 -16.51
N PHE A 11 -9.68 48.04 -17.33
CA PHE A 11 -9.95 46.66 -16.91
C PHE A 11 -8.63 45.91 -16.72
N LEU A 12 -8.20 45.73 -15.47
CA LEU A 12 -7.21 44.72 -15.14
C LEU A 12 -7.87 43.35 -15.32
N ALA A 13 -7.66 42.75 -16.50
CA ALA A 13 -7.93 41.34 -16.68
C ALA A 13 -6.93 40.57 -15.79
N LEU A 14 -7.37 40.15 -14.60
CA LEU A 14 -6.69 39.09 -13.87
C LEU A 14 -6.76 37.84 -14.75
N GLY A 15 -5.68 37.56 -15.46
CA GLY A 15 -5.50 36.28 -16.12
C GLY A 15 -5.51 35.21 -15.05
N ALA A 16 -6.64 34.53 -14.87
CA ALA A 16 -6.68 33.26 -14.20
C ALA A 16 -5.77 32.34 -15.02
N SER A 17 -4.52 32.20 -14.61
CA SER A 17 -3.65 31.13 -15.10
C SER A 17 -4.39 29.85 -14.76
N ALA A 18 -4.96 29.16 -15.75
CA ALA A 18 -5.42 27.79 -15.58
C ALA A 18 -4.16 27.02 -15.17
N ALA A 19 -4.01 26.80 -13.87
CA ALA A 19 -3.01 25.88 -13.37
C ALA A 19 -3.30 24.56 -14.09
N GLY A 20 -2.44 24.19 -15.04
CA GLY A 20 -2.57 22.94 -15.76
C GLY A 20 -2.66 21.83 -14.73
N THR A 21 -3.66 20.99 -14.85
CA THR A 21 -3.80 19.82 -13.96
C THR A 21 -2.53 19.02 -14.02
N ARG A 22 -1.88 18.78 -12.85
CA ARG A 22 -0.65 17.98 -12.80
C ARG A 22 -0.98 16.55 -13.19
N GLU A 23 -0.34 16.06 -14.24
CA GLU A 23 -0.38 14.65 -14.61
C GLU A 23 0.59 13.86 -13.75
N VAL A 24 0.14 12.72 -13.20
CA VAL A 24 0.92 11.86 -12.30
C VAL A 24 0.87 10.43 -12.83
N ARG A 25 2.01 9.91 -13.27
CA ARG A 25 2.16 8.53 -13.75
C ARG A 25 2.26 7.58 -12.56
N VAL A 26 1.31 6.66 -12.45
CA VAL A 26 1.17 5.77 -11.30
C VAL A 26 1.38 4.34 -11.74
N GLY A 27 2.40 3.66 -11.20
CA GLY A 27 2.60 2.23 -11.43
C GLY A 27 1.50 1.41 -10.80
N VAL A 28 0.93 0.48 -11.57
CA VAL A 28 -0.13 -0.43 -11.10
C VAL A 28 0.25 -1.85 -11.48
N TYR A 29 0.47 -2.67 -10.45
CA TYR A 29 0.64 -4.12 -10.57
C TYR A 29 -0.52 -4.82 -9.85
N ASP A 30 -0.82 -6.04 -10.23
CA ASP A 30 -1.99 -6.75 -9.72
C ASP A 30 -1.71 -7.38 -8.35
N ASN A 31 -2.30 -6.79 -7.31
CA ASN A 31 -2.22 -7.22 -5.92
C ASN A 31 -3.51 -6.85 -5.16
N PRO A 32 -4.66 -7.40 -5.60
CA PRO A 32 -5.94 -7.12 -4.94
C PRO A 32 -5.95 -7.66 -3.50
N PRO A 33 -6.72 -7.06 -2.60
CA PRO A 33 -7.54 -5.87 -2.77
C PRO A 33 -6.76 -4.56 -2.60
N LYS A 34 -5.43 -4.59 -2.45
CA LYS A 34 -4.63 -3.40 -2.17
C LYS A 34 -4.46 -2.49 -3.38
N LEU A 35 -4.11 -3.08 -4.52
CA LEU A 35 -3.88 -2.36 -5.77
C LEU A 35 -4.26 -3.24 -6.96
N LEU A 36 -4.96 -2.69 -7.92
CA LEU A 36 -5.30 -3.35 -9.19
C LEU A 36 -5.64 -2.30 -10.25
N LEU A 37 -5.60 -2.69 -11.52
CA LEU A 37 -6.14 -1.88 -12.60
C LEU A 37 -7.64 -2.18 -12.72
N GLY A 38 -8.48 -1.15 -12.53
CA GLY A 38 -9.93 -1.25 -12.67
C GLY A 38 -10.35 -1.48 -14.13
N ASN A 39 -11.58 -1.94 -14.32
CA ASN A 39 -12.14 -2.14 -15.67
C ASN A 39 -12.27 -0.84 -16.48
N ASP A 40 -12.25 0.29 -15.81
CA ASP A 40 -12.24 1.64 -16.40
C ASP A 40 -10.83 2.15 -16.74
N GLY A 41 -9.81 1.30 -16.52
CA GLY A 41 -8.41 1.63 -16.72
C GLY A 41 -7.81 2.54 -15.64
N GLN A 42 -8.51 2.76 -14.52
CA GLN A 42 -8.00 3.54 -13.39
C GLN A 42 -7.34 2.66 -12.34
N ALA A 43 -6.41 3.23 -11.57
CA ALA A 43 -5.86 2.56 -10.40
C ALA A 43 -6.97 2.40 -9.36
N SER A 44 -7.19 1.19 -8.90
CA SER A 44 -8.24 0.79 -7.96
C SER A 44 -7.67 -0.07 -6.83
N GLY A 45 -8.51 -0.53 -5.93
CA GLY A 45 -8.08 -1.16 -4.70
C GLY A 45 -7.93 -0.14 -3.56
N ILE A 46 -7.51 -0.60 -2.39
CA ILE A 46 -7.38 0.28 -1.21
C ILE A 46 -6.47 1.47 -1.53
N LEU A 47 -5.29 1.21 -2.05
CA LEU A 47 -4.29 2.25 -2.34
C LEU A 47 -4.64 3.06 -3.59
N GLY A 48 -5.24 2.43 -4.61
CA GLY A 48 -5.73 3.13 -5.79
C GLY A 48 -6.82 4.14 -5.44
N ASP A 49 -7.83 3.72 -4.68
CA ASP A 49 -8.94 4.58 -4.26
C ASP A 49 -8.49 5.72 -3.33
N LEU A 50 -7.56 5.45 -2.40
CA LEU A 50 -6.99 6.49 -1.54
C LEU A 50 -6.22 7.53 -2.35
N LEU A 51 -5.43 7.09 -3.34
CA LEU A 51 -4.71 8.01 -4.21
C LEU A 51 -5.64 8.82 -5.12
N ALA A 52 -6.71 8.21 -5.61
CA ALA A 52 -7.73 8.91 -6.40
C ALA A 52 -8.40 10.03 -5.58
N GLU A 53 -8.63 9.80 -4.29
CA GLU A 53 -9.21 10.82 -3.41
C GLU A 53 -8.21 11.95 -3.12
N VAL A 54 -6.92 11.64 -2.92
CA VAL A 54 -5.86 12.68 -2.85
C VAL A 54 -5.82 13.47 -4.15
N ALA A 55 -5.79 12.80 -5.30
CA ALA A 55 -5.73 13.44 -6.60
C ALA A 55 -6.91 14.37 -6.86
N ARG A 56 -8.11 13.98 -6.44
CA ARG A 56 -9.32 14.80 -6.53
C ARG A 56 -9.20 16.09 -5.69
N GLU A 57 -8.67 16.00 -4.46
CA GLU A 57 -8.49 17.16 -3.59
C GLU A 57 -7.35 18.08 -4.07
N GLU A 58 -6.29 17.52 -4.65
CA GLU A 58 -5.11 18.25 -5.13
C GLU A 58 -5.23 18.71 -6.62
N GLY A 59 -6.27 18.27 -7.34
CA GLY A 59 -6.45 18.59 -8.76
C GLY A 59 -5.45 17.87 -9.68
N TRP A 60 -5.00 16.67 -9.33
CA TRP A 60 -4.14 15.86 -10.18
C TRP A 60 -4.92 15.02 -11.17
N THR A 61 -4.31 14.72 -12.31
CA THR A 61 -4.78 13.71 -13.26
C THR A 61 -3.89 12.48 -13.15
N LEU A 62 -4.43 11.39 -12.65
CA LEU A 62 -3.68 10.13 -12.55
C LEU A 62 -3.60 9.45 -13.91
N ARG A 63 -2.41 8.95 -14.26
CA ARG A 63 -2.13 8.12 -15.44
C ARG A 63 -1.62 6.76 -14.97
N PRO A 64 -2.50 5.77 -14.82
CA PRO A 64 -2.09 4.42 -14.47
C PRO A 64 -1.22 3.80 -15.56
N VAL A 65 -0.14 3.16 -15.15
CA VAL A 65 0.80 2.43 -16.00
C VAL A 65 0.87 1.00 -15.45
N ALA A 66 0.28 0.06 -16.19
CA ALA A 66 0.32 -1.36 -15.82
C ALA A 66 1.74 -1.91 -15.97
N CYS A 67 2.24 -2.59 -14.95
CA CYS A 67 3.56 -3.21 -14.94
C CYS A 67 3.59 -4.40 -13.97
N GLN A 68 4.54 -5.32 -14.14
CA GLN A 68 4.84 -6.33 -13.12
C GLN A 68 5.68 -5.71 -12.01
N TRP A 69 5.63 -6.28 -10.80
CA TRP A 69 6.23 -5.69 -9.61
C TRP A 69 7.69 -5.23 -9.80
N GLU A 70 8.58 -6.10 -10.27
CA GLU A 70 9.99 -5.74 -10.50
C GLU A 70 10.15 -4.67 -11.57
N THR A 71 9.34 -4.76 -12.64
CA THR A 71 9.34 -3.75 -13.70
C THR A 71 8.88 -2.39 -13.17
N CYS A 72 7.83 -2.36 -12.34
CA CYS A 72 7.36 -1.14 -11.69
C CYS A 72 8.46 -0.49 -10.84
N LEU A 73 9.23 -1.28 -10.08
CA LEU A 73 10.36 -0.77 -9.28
C LEU A 73 11.46 -0.17 -10.17
N ALA A 74 11.80 -0.86 -11.26
CA ALA A 74 12.79 -0.36 -12.22
C ALA A 74 12.34 0.92 -12.92
N MET A 75 11.07 1.00 -13.35
CA MET A 75 10.47 2.18 -13.96
C MET A 75 10.41 3.37 -12.97
N LEU A 76 10.12 3.10 -11.70
CA LEU A 76 10.14 4.14 -10.67
C LEU A 76 11.54 4.71 -10.49
N GLU A 77 12.55 3.85 -10.42
CA GLU A 77 13.96 4.26 -10.27
C GLU A 77 14.47 5.05 -11.49
N ALA A 78 14.03 4.68 -12.69
CA ALA A 78 14.33 5.39 -13.93
C ALA A 78 13.58 6.73 -14.06
N GLY A 79 12.55 6.99 -13.24
CA GLY A 79 11.71 8.18 -13.33
C GLY A 79 10.63 8.09 -14.42
N ASP A 80 10.35 6.88 -14.93
CA ASP A 80 9.24 6.62 -15.87
C ASP A 80 7.89 6.62 -15.17
N LEU A 81 7.88 6.40 -13.86
CA LEU A 81 6.75 6.58 -12.96
C LEU A 81 7.00 7.73 -12.00
N ASP A 82 5.94 8.45 -11.65
CA ASP A 82 6.00 9.49 -10.62
C ASP A 82 5.71 8.92 -9.23
N LEU A 83 4.80 7.96 -9.14
CA LEU A 83 4.43 7.26 -7.92
C LEU A 83 4.28 5.75 -8.17
N LEU A 84 4.70 4.96 -7.18
CA LEU A 84 4.39 3.54 -7.07
C LEU A 84 3.74 3.29 -5.70
N PRO A 85 2.46 2.90 -5.66
CA PRO A 85 1.79 2.46 -4.43
C PRO A 85 2.31 1.11 -3.94
N ASP A 86 1.96 0.76 -2.69
CA ASP A 86 2.19 -0.57 -2.10
C ASP A 86 3.66 -0.94 -1.89
N VAL A 87 4.51 0.06 -1.69
CA VAL A 87 5.92 -0.18 -1.40
C VAL A 87 6.13 -0.37 0.09
N ALA A 88 6.51 -1.59 0.50
CA ALA A 88 6.90 -1.87 1.87
C ALA A 88 8.23 -1.18 2.20
N HIS A 89 8.31 -0.55 3.36
CA HIS A 89 9.54 0.09 3.82
C HIS A 89 10.57 -0.96 4.22
N THR A 90 11.72 -0.94 3.53
CA THR A 90 12.95 -1.62 3.92
C THR A 90 14.11 -0.63 3.84
N GLU A 91 15.21 -0.91 4.53
CA GLU A 91 16.41 -0.06 4.44
C GLU A 91 16.96 0.01 3.01
N GLU A 92 16.92 -1.09 2.27
CA GLU A 92 17.34 -1.15 0.88
C GLU A 92 16.48 -0.23 0.02
N ARG A 93 15.14 -0.33 0.14
CA ARG A 93 14.20 0.50 -0.62
C ARG A 93 14.28 1.97 -0.23
N ALA A 94 14.49 2.29 1.06
CA ALA A 94 14.68 3.66 1.53
C ALA A 94 15.97 4.31 0.99
N ARG A 95 16.97 3.51 0.61
CA ARG A 95 18.16 4.03 -0.09
C ARG A 95 17.89 4.34 -1.57
N ARG A 96 16.99 3.61 -2.23
CA ARG A 96 16.68 3.74 -3.66
C ARG A 96 15.56 4.73 -3.94
N PHE A 97 14.55 4.77 -3.11
CA PHE A 97 13.33 5.53 -3.30
C PHE A 97 13.09 6.56 -2.20
N ALA A 98 12.31 7.59 -2.52
CA ALA A 98 11.71 8.47 -1.53
C ALA A 98 10.32 7.95 -1.17
N MET A 99 9.98 8.02 0.11
CA MET A 99 8.67 7.64 0.65
C MET A 99 8.15 8.78 1.52
N HIS A 100 6.83 8.86 1.65
CA HIS A 100 6.20 9.76 2.62
C HIS A 100 6.32 9.19 4.06
N GLU A 101 5.92 9.96 5.08
CA GLU A 101 6.16 9.60 6.50
C GLU A 101 5.04 8.77 7.13
N VAL A 102 3.78 9.10 6.81
CA VAL A 102 2.59 8.47 7.39
C VAL A 102 2.22 7.21 6.61
N PRO A 103 2.35 5.99 7.17
CA PRO A 103 2.06 4.77 6.42
C PRO A 103 0.64 4.79 5.84
N ALA A 104 0.50 4.43 4.56
CA ALA A 104 -0.80 4.31 3.92
C ALA A 104 -1.56 3.08 4.43
N LEU A 105 -0.86 1.95 4.60
CA LEU A 105 -1.41 0.71 5.15
C LEU A 105 -0.40 0.03 6.08
N ARG A 106 -0.90 -0.91 6.88
CA ARG A 106 -0.09 -1.89 7.62
C ARG A 106 -0.44 -3.27 7.10
N SER A 107 0.56 -4.11 6.96
CA SER A 107 0.43 -5.47 6.44
C SER A 107 1.35 -6.39 7.21
N TRP A 108 1.20 -7.67 7.00
CA TRP A 108 2.15 -8.71 7.36
C TRP A 108 2.14 -9.76 6.25
N SER A 109 3.12 -10.62 6.26
CA SER A 109 3.24 -11.74 5.34
C SER A 109 2.83 -13.04 6.04
N GLN A 110 2.32 -14.00 5.26
CA GLN A 110 1.90 -15.30 5.75
C GLN A 110 2.20 -16.38 4.72
N VAL A 111 2.50 -17.57 5.20
CA VAL A 111 2.64 -18.75 4.37
C VAL A 111 1.28 -19.45 4.25
N TYR A 112 0.93 -19.87 3.04
CA TYR A 112 -0.25 -20.68 2.72
C TYR A 112 0.20 -21.97 2.05
N THR A 113 -0.42 -23.10 2.39
CA THR A 113 -0.02 -24.43 1.89
C THR A 113 -1.03 -24.99 0.90
N ARG A 114 -0.56 -25.86 0.00
CA ARG A 114 -1.44 -26.66 -0.84
C ARG A 114 -2.40 -27.50 0.01
N PRO A 115 -3.56 -27.93 -0.54
CA PRO A 115 -4.49 -28.77 0.19
C PRO A 115 -3.82 -30.02 0.77
N GLY A 116 -4.11 -30.29 2.04
CA GLY A 116 -3.61 -31.50 2.74
C GLY A 116 -2.21 -31.38 3.34
N LEU A 117 -1.43 -30.35 3.03
CA LEU A 117 -0.16 -30.07 3.70
C LEU A 117 -0.39 -29.16 4.91
N ARG A 118 0.29 -29.44 6.02
CA ARG A 118 0.30 -28.61 7.22
C ARG A 118 1.75 -28.24 7.55
N LEU A 119 1.98 -26.97 7.80
CA LEU A 119 3.24 -26.42 8.25
C LEU A 119 2.94 -25.50 9.44
N ASP A 120 3.55 -25.76 10.57
CA ASP A 120 3.31 -25.03 11.81
C ASP A 120 4.50 -24.10 12.18
N SER A 121 5.63 -24.24 11.49
CA SER A 121 6.86 -23.49 11.75
C SER A 121 7.60 -23.20 10.44
N VAL A 122 8.37 -22.09 10.42
CA VAL A 122 9.27 -21.74 9.31
C VAL A 122 10.31 -22.84 9.07
N LEU A 123 10.68 -23.60 10.10
CA LEU A 123 11.65 -24.71 9.97
C LEU A 123 11.11 -25.87 9.13
N GLU A 124 9.81 -26.01 9.01
CA GLU A 124 9.17 -27.05 8.19
C GLU A 124 9.09 -26.69 6.70
N LEU A 125 9.62 -25.52 6.31
CA LEU A 125 9.87 -25.18 4.92
C LEU A 125 11.06 -25.94 4.32
N ASP A 126 11.87 -26.61 5.16
CA ASP A 126 12.98 -27.43 4.70
C ASP A 126 12.50 -28.54 3.75
N GLY A 127 13.11 -28.65 2.57
CA GLY A 127 12.72 -29.56 1.51
C GLY A 127 11.39 -29.23 0.81
N GLN A 128 10.75 -28.10 1.09
CA GLN A 128 9.51 -27.69 0.44
C GLN A 128 9.78 -26.79 -0.77
N ARG A 129 8.89 -26.88 -1.77
CA ARG A 129 8.80 -25.92 -2.88
C ARG A 129 7.94 -24.73 -2.46
N VAL A 130 8.54 -23.54 -2.37
CA VAL A 130 7.84 -22.35 -1.89
C VAL A 130 7.75 -21.30 -2.98
N ALA A 131 6.51 -20.98 -3.39
CA ALA A 131 6.24 -19.95 -4.39
C ALA A 131 6.32 -18.54 -3.76
N VAL A 132 7.08 -17.66 -4.38
CA VAL A 132 7.27 -16.26 -3.97
C VAL A 132 7.27 -15.32 -5.16
N LEU A 133 6.72 -14.14 -5.00
CA LEU A 133 6.81 -13.08 -6.01
C LEU A 133 8.24 -12.55 -6.10
N ALA A 134 8.78 -12.50 -7.31
CA ALA A 134 10.11 -11.95 -7.59
C ALA A 134 10.29 -10.54 -7.02
N GLY A 135 11.41 -10.25 -6.36
CA GLY A 135 11.73 -8.95 -5.76
C GLY A 135 10.81 -8.52 -4.62
N SER A 136 9.98 -9.41 -4.09
CA SER A 136 9.09 -9.12 -2.96
C SER A 136 9.84 -9.19 -1.61
N VAL A 137 9.30 -8.52 -0.60
CA VAL A 137 9.80 -8.64 0.78
C VAL A 137 9.64 -10.05 1.33
N GLN A 138 8.64 -10.81 0.84
CA GLN A 138 8.44 -12.21 1.21
C GLN A 138 9.60 -13.08 0.74
N GLN A 139 10.05 -12.89 -0.49
CA GLN A 139 11.22 -13.60 -1.02
C GLN A 139 12.48 -13.28 -0.22
N THR A 140 12.73 -12.00 0.04
CA THR A 140 13.91 -11.57 0.81
C THR A 140 13.90 -12.15 2.21
N TYR A 141 12.80 -11.93 2.96
CA TYR A 141 12.70 -12.34 4.35
C TYR A 141 12.82 -13.87 4.55
N LEU A 142 12.06 -14.64 3.75
CA LEU A 142 12.12 -16.11 3.84
C LEU A 142 13.46 -16.65 3.33
N GLY A 143 14.05 -16.01 2.33
CA GLY A 143 15.39 -16.38 1.86
C GLY A 143 16.45 -16.17 2.93
N GLU A 144 16.42 -15.05 3.65
CA GLU A 144 17.29 -14.77 4.79
C GLU A 144 17.03 -15.77 5.93
N ALA A 145 15.77 -16.03 6.29
CA ALA A 145 15.41 -16.99 7.31
C ALA A 145 15.86 -18.42 6.96
N ALA A 146 15.67 -18.86 5.70
CA ALA A 146 16.14 -20.16 5.23
C ALA A 146 17.66 -20.26 5.34
N HIS A 147 18.39 -19.23 4.94
CA HIS A 147 19.85 -19.18 5.07
C HIS A 147 20.30 -19.28 6.53
N ASP A 148 19.70 -18.46 7.41
CA ASP A 148 20.10 -18.38 8.83
C ASP A 148 19.83 -19.67 9.62
N PHE A 149 18.74 -20.38 9.24
CA PHE A 149 18.40 -21.68 9.86
C PHE A 149 18.98 -22.88 9.11
N GLY A 150 19.67 -22.69 7.99
CA GLY A 150 20.25 -23.76 7.19
C GLY A 150 19.22 -24.65 6.51
N LEU A 151 18.08 -24.09 6.08
CA LEU A 151 17.01 -24.80 5.41
C LEU A 151 17.29 -24.91 3.90
N ASP A 152 16.98 -26.05 3.31
CA ASP A 152 17.05 -26.30 1.87
C ASP A 152 15.65 -26.11 1.26
N VAL A 153 15.34 -24.88 0.85
CA VAL A 153 14.04 -24.51 0.28
C VAL A 153 14.15 -24.40 -1.24
N ASP A 154 13.28 -25.10 -1.96
CA ASP A 154 13.17 -24.99 -3.42
C ASP A 154 12.27 -23.82 -3.81
N TRP A 155 12.89 -22.72 -4.26
CA TRP A 155 12.17 -21.49 -4.58
C TRP A 155 11.50 -21.51 -5.93
N VAL A 156 10.17 -21.43 -5.97
CA VAL A 156 9.35 -21.22 -7.17
C VAL A 156 9.12 -19.72 -7.31
N VAL A 157 10.07 -19.04 -7.96
CA VAL A 157 10.00 -17.58 -8.15
C VAL A 157 9.07 -17.26 -9.32
N VAL A 158 8.04 -16.44 -9.07
CA VAL A 158 7.01 -16.08 -10.04
C VAL A 158 6.92 -14.55 -10.21
N ASP A 159 6.28 -14.10 -11.29
CA ASP A 159 6.14 -12.70 -11.66
C ASP A 159 4.83 -12.04 -11.17
N SER A 160 3.89 -12.84 -10.64
CA SER A 160 2.61 -12.35 -10.12
C SER A 160 2.12 -13.15 -8.92
N MET A 161 1.28 -12.53 -8.07
CA MET A 161 0.63 -13.21 -6.94
C MET A 161 -0.30 -14.32 -7.42
N ASP A 162 -1.00 -14.11 -8.54
CA ASP A 162 -1.88 -15.11 -9.13
C ASP A 162 -1.10 -16.33 -9.61
N ALA A 163 0.10 -16.16 -10.15
CA ALA A 163 0.97 -17.27 -10.53
C ALA A 163 1.40 -18.10 -9.31
N ALA A 164 1.76 -17.44 -8.19
CA ALA A 164 2.07 -18.13 -6.94
C ALA A 164 0.87 -18.95 -6.42
N LEU A 165 -0.31 -18.34 -6.44
CA LEU A 165 -1.57 -18.96 -6.04
C LEU A 165 -1.92 -20.18 -6.91
N ALA A 166 -1.77 -20.03 -8.24
CA ALA A 166 -2.06 -21.10 -9.21
C ALA A 166 -1.07 -22.28 -9.05
N ALA A 167 0.22 -22.00 -8.93
CA ALA A 167 1.26 -23.02 -8.74
C ALA A 167 1.02 -23.83 -7.46
N THR A 168 0.64 -23.15 -6.36
CA THR A 168 0.36 -23.81 -5.09
C THR A 168 -0.94 -24.62 -5.13
N ALA A 169 -1.99 -24.08 -5.74
CA ALA A 169 -3.26 -24.80 -5.90
C ALA A 169 -3.13 -26.04 -6.80
N ALA A 170 -2.27 -25.97 -7.84
CA ALA A 170 -1.97 -27.10 -8.72
C ALA A 170 -1.00 -28.13 -8.11
N GLY A 171 -0.38 -27.83 -6.96
CA GLY A 171 0.64 -28.69 -6.35
C GLY A 171 2.01 -28.62 -7.02
N GLU A 172 2.23 -27.63 -7.88
CA GLU A 172 3.55 -27.31 -8.46
C GLU A 172 4.48 -26.67 -7.41
N ALA A 173 3.90 -25.95 -6.45
CA ALA A 173 4.52 -25.55 -5.21
C ALA A 173 3.79 -26.18 -4.01
N ASP A 174 4.51 -26.45 -2.92
CA ASP A 174 3.96 -26.99 -1.68
C ASP A 174 3.34 -25.90 -0.81
N ALA A 175 3.91 -24.70 -0.89
CA ALA A 175 3.44 -23.51 -0.20
C ALA A 175 3.66 -22.25 -1.04
N MET A 176 2.98 -21.18 -0.68
CA MET A 176 3.26 -19.82 -1.17
C MET A 176 3.40 -18.85 -0.01
N ALA A 177 4.23 -17.84 -0.17
CA ALA A 177 4.30 -16.73 0.75
C ALA A 177 3.77 -15.45 0.10
N THR A 178 2.80 -14.81 0.76
CA THR A 178 2.17 -13.60 0.26
C THR A 178 1.77 -12.67 1.40
N ASN A 179 1.34 -11.46 1.06
CA ASN A 179 0.76 -10.55 2.03
C ASN A 179 -0.64 -11.04 2.49
N HIS A 180 -0.99 -10.75 3.74
CA HIS A 180 -2.23 -11.24 4.35
C HIS A 180 -3.51 -10.77 3.61
N PHE A 181 -3.50 -9.60 2.96
CA PHE A 181 -4.66 -9.12 2.21
C PHE A 181 -4.99 -10.04 1.04
N PHE A 182 -3.98 -10.36 0.23
CA PHE A 182 -4.15 -11.26 -0.91
C PHE A 182 -4.48 -12.67 -0.44
N GLY A 183 -3.71 -13.20 0.52
CA GLY A 183 -3.88 -14.55 1.01
C GLY A 183 -5.25 -14.79 1.66
N ALA A 184 -5.71 -13.90 2.55
CA ALA A 184 -7.00 -14.01 3.21
C ALA A 184 -8.17 -13.99 2.22
N GLN A 185 -8.05 -13.28 1.11
CA GLN A 185 -9.10 -13.21 0.10
C GLN A 185 -9.08 -14.41 -0.84
N PHE A 186 -7.93 -14.80 -1.37
CA PHE A 186 -7.85 -15.74 -2.50
C PHE A 186 -7.39 -17.15 -2.13
N ALA A 187 -6.59 -17.33 -1.07
CA ALA A 187 -6.07 -18.64 -0.71
C ALA A 187 -7.20 -19.60 -0.34
N ARG A 188 -8.16 -19.14 0.46
CA ARG A 188 -9.32 -19.95 0.87
C ARG A 188 -10.22 -20.37 -0.31
N GLU A 189 -10.44 -19.46 -1.27
CA GLU A 189 -11.23 -19.73 -2.48
C GLU A 189 -10.60 -20.83 -3.35
N ARG A 190 -9.29 -20.98 -3.30
CA ARG A 190 -8.53 -22.02 -4.00
C ARG A 190 -8.24 -23.25 -3.14
N GLY A 191 -8.80 -23.31 -1.92
CA GLY A 191 -8.66 -24.46 -1.03
C GLY A 191 -7.28 -24.58 -0.37
N LEU A 192 -6.45 -23.52 -0.37
CA LEU A 192 -5.18 -23.50 0.31
C LEU A 192 -5.36 -23.43 1.83
N GLY A 193 -4.47 -24.09 2.57
CA GLY A 193 -4.41 -24.06 4.03
C GLY A 193 -3.72 -22.79 4.54
N GLU A 194 -4.31 -22.14 5.53
CA GLU A 194 -3.63 -21.09 6.30
C GLU A 194 -2.66 -21.73 7.29
N THR A 195 -1.48 -21.13 7.48
CA THR A 195 -0.49 -21.55 8.46
C THR A 195 -0.31 -20.50 9.56
N PRO A 196 0.22 -20.86 10.74
CA PRO A 196 0.59 -19.89 11.76
C PRO A 196 1.93 -19.17 11.45
N ILE A 197 2.53 -19.41 10.29
CA ILE A 197 3.80 -18.81 9.89
C ILE A 197 3.52 -17.39 9.40
N LEU A 198 3.51 -16.44 10.35
CA LEU A 198 3.35 -15.01 10.13
C LEU A 198 4.70 -14.32 10.27
N PHE A 199 5.02 -13.42 9.36
CA PHE A 199 6.32 -12.74 9.35
C PHE A 199 6.25 -11.36 8.70
N ASP A 200 7.32 -10.59 8.78
CA ASP A 200 7.52 -9.29 8.15
C ASP A 200 6.31 -8.33 8.33
N PRO A 201 6.05 -7.86 9.58
CA PRO A 201 5.05 -6.81 9.78
C PRO A 201 5.51 -5.53 9.08
N SER A 202 4.88 -5.20 7.97
CA SER A 202 5.29 -4.14 7.06
C SER A 202 4.41 -2.90 7.15
N ARG A 203 5.01 -1.74 6.92
CA ARG A 203 4.32 -0.48 6.64
C ARG A 203 4.44 -0.18 5.15
N LEU A 204 3.30 0.13 4.53
CA LEU A 204 3.18 0.33 3.08
C LEU A 204 3.02 1.80 2.76
N TYR A 205 3.70 2.23 1.71
CA TYR A 205 3.81 3.62 1.29
C TYR A 205 3.57 3.77 -0.21
N TYR A 206 3.32 5.00 -0.64
CA TYR A 206 3.57 5.43 -2.01
C TYR A 206 5.04 5.85 -2.08
N ALA A 207 5.74 5.38 -3.08
CA ALA A 207 7.13 5.74 -3.30
C ALA A 207 7.30 6.54 -4.58
N SER A 208 8.34 7.35 -4.65
CA SER A 208 8.81 8.02 -5.88
C SER A 208 10.30 7.80 -6.08
N ALA A 209 10.81 8.14 -7.27
CA ALA A 209 12.24 8.17 -7.50
C ALA A 209 12.92 9.11 -6.49
N ARG A 210 14.12 8.73 -6.05
CA ARG A 210 14.86 9.50 -5.06
C ARG A 210 15.14 10.93 -5.56
N GLY A 211 14.77 11.92 -4.74
CA GLY A 211 14.94 13.34 -5.08
C GLY A 211 13.87 13.91 -6.01
N ALA A 212 12.89 13.11 -6.43
CA ALA A 212 11.77 13.57 -7.26
C ALA A 212 10.45 13.60 -6.48
N ASN A 213 9.49 14.37 -6.98
CA ASN A 213 8.08 14.37 -6.54
C ASN A 213 7.86 14.57 -5.02
N ALA A 214 8.74 15.30 -4.33
CA ALA A 214 8.61 15.54 -2.89
C ALA A 214 7.31 16.28 -2.51
N ASP A 215 6.75 17.04 -3.43
CA ASP A 215 5.46 17.71 -3.30
C ASP A 215 4.29 16.73 -3.30
N LEU A 216 4.30 15.70 -4.18
CA LEU A 216 3.30 14.63 -4.19
C LEU A 216 3.33 13.84 -2.87
N LEU A 217 4.52 13.42 -2.43
CA LEU A 217 4.68 12.68 -1.17
C LEU A 217 4.20 13.48 0.04
N ARG A 218 4.50 14.80 0.07
CA ARG A 218 4.03 15.69 1.14
C ARG A 218 2.52 15.86 1.14
N ALA A 219 1.89 16.00 -0.02
CA ALA A 219 0.43 16.08 -0.12
C ALA A 219 -0.21 14.79 0.39
N ILE A 220 0.31 13.62 -0.02
CA ILE A 220 -0.16 12.32 0.48
C ILE A 220 -0.07 12.24 2.01
N ASP A 221 1.05 12.67 2.60
CA ASP A 221 1.23 12.71 4.06
C ASP A 221 0.16 13.55 4.76
N LEU A 222 -0.10 14.76 4.25
CA LEU A 222 -1.08 15.66 4.82
C LEU A 222 -2.48 15.06 4.83
N HIS A 223 -2.87 14.41 3.71
CA HIS A 223 -4.17 13.76 3.61
C HIS A 223 -4.26 12.54 4.53
N LEU A 224 -3.29 11.64 4.50
CA LEU A 224 -3.27 10.44 5.34
C LEU A 224 -3.27 10.80 6.83
N ALA A 225 -2.43 11.76 7.25
CA ALA A 225 -2.37 12.21 8.64
C ALA A 225 -3.72 12.80 9.12
N ARG A 226 -4.44 13.52 8.25
CA ARG A 226 -5.78 14.06 8.54
C ARG A 226 -6.83 12.96 8.60
N TRP A 227 -6.84 12.06 7.60
CA TRP A 227 -7.87 11.04 7.46
C TRP A 227 -7.78 9.94 8.52
N GLN A 228 -6.58 9.50 8.90
CA GLN A 228 -6.38 8.46 9.91
C GLN A 228 -6.78 8.87 11.33
N ARG A 229 -7.05 10.17 11.56
CA ARG A 229 -7.54 10.67 12.85
C ARG A 229 -9.08 10.71 12.96
N ARG A 230 -9.81 10.43 11.88
CA ARG A 230 -11.25 10.61 11.80
C ARG A 230 -11.91 9.35 11.24
N ALA A 231 -12.75 8.70 12.05
CA ALA A 231 -13.44 7.47 11.66
C ALA A 231 -14.40 7.63 10.45
N ASP A 232 -14.89 8.85 10.21
CA ASP A 232 -15.76 9.22 9.10
C ASP A 232 -15.01 9.66 7.83
N SER A 233 -13.68 9.49 7.81
CA SER A 233 -12.83 9.94 6.70
C SER A 233 -12.87 9.00 5.48
N PRO A 234 -12.41 9.49 4.30
CA PRO A 234 -12.21 8.66 3.11
C PRO A 234 -11.33 7.43 3.38
N TYR A 235 -10.34 7.53 4.26
CA TYR A 235 -9.47 6.42 4.62
C TYR A 235 -10.26 5.22 5.16
N PHE A 236 -11.07 5.42 6.21
CA PHE A 236 -11.85 4.33 6.80
C PHE A 236 -13.02 3.90 5.91
N ALA A 237 -13.57 4.79 5.10
CA ALA A 237 -14.57 4.44 4.10
C ALA A 237 -13.99 3.48 3.05
N THR A 238 -12.78 3.76 2.56
CA THR A 238 -12.06 2.89 1.62
C THR A 238 -11.72 1.54 2.23
N LEU A 239 -11.20 1.50 3.46
CA LEU A 239 -10.92 0.23 4.14
C LEU A 239 -12.18 -0.64 4.26
N ARG A 240 -13.31 -0.05 4.68
CA ARG A 240 -14.60 -0.78 4.75
C ARG A 240 -15.08 -1.27 3.39
N LYS A 241 -14.97 -0.44 2.34
CA LYS A 241 -15.32 -0.82 0.96
C LYS A 241 -14.61 -2.09 0.51
N TRP A 242 -13.33 -2.23 0.88
CA TRP A 242 -12.49 -3.36 0.48
C TRP A 242 -12.41 -4.48 1.53
N GLY A 243 -13.24 -4.44 2.58
CA GLY A 243 -13.23 -5.47 3.63
C GLY A 243 -11.95 -5.55 4.45
N ALA A 244 -11.11 -4.52 4.39
CA ALA A 244 -9.87 -4.47 5.15
C ALA A 244 -10.14 -4.21 6.63
N PRO A 245 -9.43 -4.89 7.56
CA PRO A 245 -9.56 -4.59 8.98
C PRO A 245 -9.11 -3.15 9.26
N ALA A 246 -10.06 -2.32 9.66
CA ALA A 246 -9.79 -0.96 10.09
C ALA A 246 -9.44 -0.99 11.59
N ALA A 247 -8.20 -0.71 11.95
CA ALA A 247 -7.92 -0.30 13.32
C ALA A 247 -8.60 1.06 13.52
N GLU A 248 -9.73 1.08 14.23
CA GLU A 248 -10.40 2.33 14.56
C GLU A 248 -9.45 3.27 15.31
N PRO A 249 -9.54 4.58 15.10
CA PRO A 249 -8.78 5.54 15.89
C PRO A 249 -9.06 5.24 17.36
N GLY A 250 -7.99 5.00 18.12
CA GLY A 250 -8.12 4.73 19.56
C GLY A 250 -8.97 5.79 20.25
N LEU A 251 -9.58 5.43 21.37
CA LEU A 251 -10.45 6.34 22.14
C LEU A 251 -9.81 7.73 22.27
N PRO A 252 -10.58 8.80 22.04
CA PRO A 252 -10.07 10.16 22.17
C PRO A 252 -9.41 10.37 23.54
N ARG A 253 -8.30 11.09 23.56
CA ARG A 253 -7.48 11.26 24.78
C ARG A 253 -8.29 11.72 25.99
N TYR A 254 -9.37 12.48 25.81
CA TYR A 254 -10.24 12.91 26.91
C TYR A 254 -10.92 11.73 27.61
N VAL A 255 -11.19 10.62 26.93
CA VAL A 255 -11.79 9.41 27.52
C VAL A 255 -10.84 8.80 28.55
N TYR A 256 -9.54 8.78 28.27
CA TYR A 256 -8.53 8.34 29.27
C TYR A 256 -8.51 9.24 30.49
N TRP A 257 -8.69 10.55 30.32
CA TRP A 257 -8.77 11.49 31.44
C TRP A 257 -10.07 11.33 32.25
N VAL A 258 -11.17 11.00 31.60
CA VAL A 258 -12.43 10.68 32.28
C VAL A 258 -12.28 9.44 33.15
N PHE A 259 -11.66 8.36 32.59
CA PHE A 259 -11.41 7.15 33.39
C PHE A 259 -10.40 7.39 34.52
N ALA A 260 -9.34 8.17 34.28
CA ALA A 260 -8.38 8.52 35.31
C ALA A 260 -9.00 9.35 36.44
N GLY A 261 -9.87 10.30 36.09
CA GLY A 261 -10.62 11.10 37.05
C GLY A 261 -11.63 10.29 37.88
N ALA A 262 -12.37 9.40 37.24
CA ALA A 262 -13.31 8.51 37.91
C ALA A 262 -12.61 7.50 38.84
N GLY A 263 -11.47 6.93 38.40
CA GLY A 263 -10.64 6.04 39.22
C GLY A 263 -10.03 6.75 40.42
N GLY A 264 -9.60 8.00 40.26
CA GLY A 264 -9.09 8.82 41.38
C GLY A 264 -10.15 9.12 42.42
N LEU A 265 -11.39 9.38 42.04
CA LEU A 265 -12.51 9.56 42.95
C LEU A 265 -12.88 8.27 43.72
N PHE A 266 -12.74 7.13 43.12
CA PHE A 266 -13.02 5.82 43.74
C PHE A 266 -11.97 5.42 44.78
N LEU A 267 -10.73 5.95 44.69
CA LEU A 267 -9.66 5.71 45.67
C LEU A 267 -9.69 6.67 46.86
N LEU A 268 -10.53 7.74 46.81
CA LEU A 268 -10.68 8.74 47.87
C LEU A 268 -11.98 8.58 48.68
N ALA A 269 -12.85 7.63 48.29
CA ALA A 269 -14.07 7.24 49.01
C ALA A 269 -13.87 5.91 49.76
#